data_3878718662b2af0d87d6b2af697e5fec
#
_entry.id   3878718662b2af0d87d6b2af697e5fec
#
_cell.length_a   1.000
_cell.length_b   1.000
_cell.length_c   1.000
_cell.angle_alpha   90.00
_cell.angle_beta   90.00
_cell.angle_gamma   90.00
#
_symmetry.space_group_name_H-M   'P 1'
#
loop_
_entity.id
_entity.type
_entity.pdbx_description
1 polymer ?
#
loop_
_entity_poly.entity_id
_entity_poly.type
_entity_poly.pdbx_seq_one_letter_code
_entity_poly.pdbx_strand_id
1 'polypeptide(L)'
;MLGFRFIKADPTTYLMQVRRGKVIREGAGQSFFYYAPTSSIIAVPIGSEIVPFIFEQVTADFQAVTVQGSLSYRIEEPRKAAAMLNFALKPDGRSYASEDPQHLRARVEGIAEVLVQQAVSGQTLKI
;
A
#
# COMPACT_ATOMS: atom_id res chain seq x y z
N MET A 1 31.51 2.15 -6.16
CA MET A 1 31.55 3.60 -6.35
C MET A 1 30.73 4.30 -5.29
N LEU A 2 31.25 5.37 -4.75
CA LEU A 2 30.59 6.08 -3.68
C LEU A 2 29.37 6.84 -4.20
N GLY A 3 28.21 6.57 -3.60
CA GLY A 3 26.98 7.28 -3.89
C GLY A 3 26.13 6.72 -5.03
N PHE A 4 26.69 5.88 -5.89
CA PHE A 4 25.90 5.26 -6.97
C PHE A 4 25.24 3.99 -6.48
N ARG A 5 23.96 3.83 -6.80
CA ARG A 5 23.17 2.69 -6.45
C ARG A 5 22.45 2.15 -7.69
N PHE A 6 22.20 0.85 -7.68
CA PHE A 6 21.38 0.22 -8.71
C PHE A 6 20.07 -0.22 -8.08
N ILE A 7 18.95 0.07 -8.74
CA ILE A 7 17.66 -0.38 -8.30
C ILE A 7 16.98 -1.16 -9.42
N LYS A 8 16.35 -2.26 -9.05
CA LYS A 8 15.58 -3.11 -9.95
C LYS A 8 14.23 -3.37 -9.31
N ALA A 9 13.16 -3.03 -10.01
CA ALA A 9 11.80 -3.26 -9.52
C ALA A 9 11.12 -4.35 -10.33
N ASP A 10 10.24 -5.10 -9.66
CA ASP A 10 9.35 -6.02 -10.36
C ASP A 10 8.28 -5.25 -11.13
N PRO A 11 7.55 -5.93 -12.07
CA PRO A 11 6.47 -5.28 -12.80
C PRO A 11 5.34 -4.75 -11.91
N THR A 12 5.25 -5.21 -10.65
CA THR A 12 4.23 -4.78 -9.70
C THR A 12 4.65 -3.57 -8.87
N THR A 13 5.80 -2.99 -9.15
CA THR A 13 6.29 -1.81 -8.45
C THR A 13 6.54 -0.67 -9.44
N TYR A 14 5.92 0.46 -9.17
CA TYR A 14 6.08 1.67 -9.96
C TYR A 14 7.15 2.52 -9.31
N LEU A 15 8.25 2.75 -10.02
CA LEU A 15 9.35 3.57 -9.52
C LEU A 15 9.29 4.97 -10.08
N MET A 16 9.62 5.94 -9.23
CA MET A 16 9.79 7.34 -9.63
C MET A 16 11.13 7.82 -9.10
N GLN A 17 11.97 8.32 -9.99
CA GLN A 17 13.23 8.95 -9.61
C GLN A 17 13.03 10.46 -9.57
N VAL A 18 13.25 11.05 -8.41
CA VAL A 18 13.07 12.49 -8.18
C VAL A 18 14.42 13.12 -7.94
N ARG A 19 14.71 14.18 -8.68
CA ARG A 19 15.90 14.98 -8.50
C ARG A 19 15.55 16.46 -8.57
N ARG A 20 15.94 17.21 -7.52
CA ARG A 20 15.63 18.63 -7.40
C ARG A 20 14.11 18.91 -7.46
N GLY A 21 13.33 18.06 -6.82
CA GLY A 21 11.89 18.21 -6.80
C GLY A 21 11.15 17.80 -8.08
N LYS A 22 11.86 17.28 -9.07
CA LYS A 22 11.27 16.89 -10.35
C LYS A 22 11.42 15.41 -10.59
N VAL A 23 10.37 14.79 -11.11
CA VAL A 23 10.41 13.39 -11.53
C VAL A 23 11.16 13.34 -12.87
N ILE A 24 12.32 12.70 -12.88
CA ILE A 24 13.14 12.60 -14.09
C ILE A 24 13.01 11.25 -14.78
N ARG A 25 12.44 10.27 -14.09
CA ARG A 25 12.24 8.93 -14.63
C ARG A 25 11.13 8.25 -13.83
N GLU A 26 10.24 7.55 -14.52
CA GLU A 26 9.18 6.80 -13.84
C GLU A 26 8.68 5.66 -14.71
N GLY A 27 8.13 4.63 -14.08
CA GLY A 27 7.50 3.51 -14.76
C GLY A 27 7.47 2.27 -13.89
N ALA A 28 6.66 1.31 -14.30
CA ALA A 28 6.56 0.00 -13.65
C ALA A 28 7.71 -0.89 -14.13
N GLY A 29 8.26 -1.67 -13.21
CA GLY A 29 9.27 -2.67 -13.54
C GLY A 29 10.57 -2.13 -14.06
N GLN A 30 10.91 -0.90 -13.71
CA GLN A 30 12.14 -0.27 -14.19
C GLN A 30 13.36 -0.70 -13.38
N SER A 31 14.52 -0.64 -14.03
CA SER A 31 15.80 -0.81 -13.35
C SER A 31 16.78 0.22 -13.91
N PHE A 32 17.53 0.83 -13.01
CA PHE A 32 18.47 1.87 -13.40
C PHE A 32 19.47 2.15 -12.29
N PHE A 33 20.56 2.81 -12.66
CA PHE A 33 21.50 3.38 -11.70
C PHE A 33 21.08 4.81 -11.35
N TYR A 34 21.32 5.19 -10.11
CA TYR A 34 21.06 6.55 -9.65
C TYR A 34 22.10 7.00 -8.66
N TYR A 35 22.27 8.33 -8.55
CA TYR A 35 23.21 8.91 -7.60
C TYR A 35 22.45 9.28 -6.32
N ALA A 36 22.64 8.49 -5.27
CA ALA A 36 21.86 8.60 -4.04
C ALA A 36 21.91 9.99 -3.38
N PRO A 37 23.07 10.70 -3.34
CA PRO A 37 23.10 12.02 -2.70
C PRO A 37 22.19 13.08 -3.33
N THR A 38 21.84 12.95 -4.62
CA THR A 38 21.03 13.95 -5.32
C THR A 38 19.67 13.43 -5.77
N SER A 39 19.42 12.14 -5.62
CA SER A 39 18.19 11.52 -6.12
C SER A 39 17.42 10.84 -4.99
N SER A 40 16.12 10.96 -5.04
CA SER A 40 15.20 10.19 -4.19
C SER A 40 14.45 9.20 -5.06
N ILE A 41 14.22 8.01 -4.53
CA ILE A 41 13.45 6.97 -5.21
C ILE A 41 12.14 6.79 -4.46
N ILE A 42 11.05 6.83 -5.21
CA ILE A 42 9.71 6.55 -4.69
C ILE A 42 9.26 5.24 -5.33
N ALA A 43 8.86 4.28 -4.50
CA ALA A 43 8.43 2.96 -4.96
C ALA A 43 7.00 2.72 -4.52
N VAL A 44 6.07 2.76 -5.47
CA VAL A 44 4.64 2.55 -5.20
C VAL A 44 4.26 1.14 -5.64
N PRO A 45 3.76 0.29 -4.71
CA PRO A 45 3.28 -1.03 -5.10
C PRO A 45 1.96 -0.90 -5.88
N ILE A 46 1.94 -1.42 -7.10
CA ILE A 46 0.76 -1.37 -7.97
C ILE A 46 0.14 -2.75 -8.21
N GLY A 47 0.74 -3.80 -7.66
CA GLY A 47 0.16 -5.12 -7.71
C GLY A 47 -1.01 -5.27 -6.76
N SER A 48 -1.84 -6.27 -6.99
CA SER A 48 -2.95 -6.55 -6.10
C SER A 48 -2.45 -7.09 -4.76
N GLU A 49 -2.98 -6.55 -3.68
CA GLU A 49 -2.69 -6.97 -2.32
C GLU A 49 -3.93 -7.65 -1.74
N ILE A 50 -3.71 -8.78 -1.08
CA ILE A 50 -4.80 -9.51 -0.41
C ILE A 50 -4.63 -9.32 1.09
N VAL A 51 -5.68 -8.81 1.73
CA VAL A 51 -5.71 -8.59 3.18
C VAL A 51 -6.73 -9.54 3.77
N PRO A 52 -6.28 -10.60 4.48
CA PRO A 52 -7.21 -11.45 5.20
C PRO A 52 -7.72 -10.73 6.45
N PHE A 53 -8.96 -11.00 6.82
CA PHE A 53 -9.53 -10.40 8.02
C PHE A 53 -10.40 -11.40 8.77
N ILE A 54 -10.52 -11.17 10.07
CA ILE A 54 -11.44 -11.89 10.94
C ILE A 54 -11.96 -10.89 11.97
N PHE A 55 -13.28 -10.70 12.00
CA PHE A 55 -13.92 -9.73 12.89
C PHE A 55 -15.02 -10.40 13.68
N GLU A 56 -15.15 -10.00 14.96
CA GLU A 56 -16.29 -10.38 15.78
C GLU A 56 -17.32 -9.25 15.71
N GLN A 57 -18.54 -9.58 15.36
CA GLN A 57 -19.62 -8.62 15.18
C GLN A 57 -20.88 -9.13 15.86
N VAL A 58 -21.81 -8.20 16.08
CA VAL A 58 -23.11 -8.52 16.69
C VAL A 58 -24.19 -8.23 15.66
N THR A 59 -25.07 -9.22 15.45
CA THR A 59 -26.20 -9.10 14.54
C THR A 59 -27.30 -8.20 15.12
N ALA A 60 -28.33 -7.91 14.31
CA ALA A 60 -29.45 -7.07 14.74
C ALA A 60 -30.23 -7.70 15.91
N ASP A 61 -30.21 -9.01 16.05
CA ASP A 61 -30.85 -9.74 17.14
C ASP A 61 -29.88 -10.10 18.28
N PHE A 62 -28.75 -9.37 18.36
CA PHE A 62 -27.75 -9.49 19.42
C PHE A 62 -27.03 -10.83 19.49
N GLN A 63 -26.91 -11.52 18.36
CA GLN A 63 -26.10 -12.73 18.28
C GLN A 63 -24.66 -12.35 17.93
N ALA A 64 -23.70 -12.92 18.65
CA ALA A 64 -22.29 -12.75 18.33
C ALA A 64 -21.91 -13.67 17.18
N VAL A 65 -21.28 -13.12 16.15
CA VAL A 65 -20.83 -13.88 15.00
C VAL A 65 -19.39 -13.51 14.68
N THR A 66 -18.67 -14.46 14.11
CA THR A 66 -17.33 -14.22 13.58
C THR A 66 -17.41 -14.18 12.07
N VAL A 67 -16.93 -13.09 11.48
CA VAL A 67 -16.87 -12.92 10.03
C VAL A 67 -15.43 -12.97 9.61
N GLN A 68 -15.10 -13.89 8.71
CA GLN A 68 -13.75 -13.97 8.17
C GLN A 68 -13.81 -13.99 6.64
N GLY A 69 -12.79 -13.42 6.03
CA GLY A 69 -12.69 -13.35 4.59
C GLY A 69 -11.40 -12.66 4.18
N SER A 70 -11.38 -12.19 2.96
CA SER A 70 -10.24 -11.44 2.46
C SER A 70 -10.72 -10.30 1.57
N LEU A 71 -9.90 -9.25 1.54
CA LEU A 71 -10.13 -8.07 0.70
C LEU A 71 -8.94 -7.94 -0.22
N SER A 72 -9.21 -7.70 -1.50
CA SER A 72 -8.16 -7.42 -2.47
C SER A 72 -8.24 -5.95 -2.86
N TYR A 73 -7.09 -5.29 -2.91
CA TYR A 73 -7.01 -3.90 -3.36
C TYR A 73 -5.74 -3.67 -4.15
N ARG A 74 -5.71 -2.59 -4.92
CA ARG A 74 -4.52 -2.16 -5.62
C ARG A 74 -4.53 -0.64 -5.79
N ILE A 75 -3.35 -0.09 -6.00
CA ILE A 75 -3.20 1.33 -6.31
C ILE A 75 -3.26 1.49 -7.83
N GLU A 76 -4.26 2.21 -8.33
CA GLU A 76 -4.43 2.44 -9.76
C GLU A 76 -3.65 3.65 -10.26
N GLU A 77 -3.50 4.68 -9.41
CA GLU A 77 -2.83 5.91 -9.79
C GLU A 77 -1.62 6.15 -8.89
N PRO A 78 -0.44 5.61 -9.29
CA PRO A 78 0.75 5.69 -8.43
C PRO A 78 1.17 7.12 -8.11
N ARG A 79 1.01 8.06 -9.05
CA ARG A 79 1.36 9.45 -8.80
C ARG A 79 0.52 10.10 -7.71
N LYS A 80 -0.78 9.81 -7.70
CA LYS A 80 -1.68 10.31 -6.66
C LYS A 80 -1.34 9.69 -5.30
N ALA A 81 -1.07 8.40 -5.28
CA ALA A 81 -0.69 7.72 -4.04
C ALA A 81 0.60 8.32 -3.49
N ALA A 82 1.59 8.58 -4.34
CA ALA A 82 2.86 9.17 -3.94
C ALA A 82 2.71 10.60 -3.42
N ALA A 83 1.69 11.33 -3.88
CA ALA A 83 1.41 12.67 -3.41
C ALA A 83 0.72 12.68 -2.04
N MET A 84 -0.01 11.62 -1.71
CA MET A 84 -0.77 11.53 -0.46
C MET A 84 -0.02 10.81 0.65
N LEU A 85 0.83 9.85 0.31
CA LEU A 85 1.57 9.03 1.25
C LEU A 85 3.04 9.01 0.87
N ASN A 86 3.90 8.80 1.86
CA ASN A 86 5.33 8.75 1.62
C ASN A 86 5.79 7.33 1.27
N PHE A 87 6.01 7.09 -0.02
CA PHE A 87 6.56 5.83 -0.53
C PHE A 87 8.05 5.95 -0.86
N ALA A 88 8.73 6.97 -0.34
CA ALA A 88 10.14 7.15 -0.59
C ALA A 88 10.96 6.04 0.07
N LEU A 89 12.00 5.61 -0.63
CA LEU A 89 12.95 4.64 -0.12
C LEU A 89 14.07 5.34 0.64
N LYS A 90 14.67 4.63 1.58
CA LYS A 90 15.91 5.07 2.21
C LYS A 90 17.02 5.15 1.18
N PRO A 91 18.12 5.87 1.45
CA PRO A 91 19.23 5.95 0.50
C PRO A 91 19.81 4.62 0.07
N ASP A 92 19.61 3.55 0.85
CA ASP A 92 20.05 2.21 0.48
C ASP A 92 19.20 1.59 -0.65
N GLY A 93 18.03 2.17 -0.95
CA GLY A 93 17.13 1.68 -1.98
C GLY A 93 16.43 0.37 -1.64
N ARG A 94 16.46 -0.07 -0.39
CA ARG A 94 15.95 -1.40 0.01
C ARG A 94 14.71 -1.34 0.88
N SER A 95 14.54 -0.29 1.66
CA SER A 95 13.43 -0.18 2.59
C SER A 95 12.81 1.20 2.51
N TYR A 96 11.55 1.30 2.96
CA TYR A 96 10.85 2.57 2.98
C TYR A 96 11.37 3.47 4.09
N ALA A 97 11.41 4.76 3.79
CA ALA A 97 11.86 5.77 4.75
C ALA A 97 10.80 6.07 5.82
N SER A 98 9.54 5.76 5.57
CA SER A 98 8.44 6.01 6.50
C SER A 98 7.59 4.77 6.69
N GLU A 99 6.64 4.85 7.63
CA GLU A 99 5.69 3.77 7.89
C GLU A 99 4.39 3.94 7.09
N ASP A 100 4.30 4.95 6.22
CA ASP A 100 3.09 5.21 5.45
C ASP A 100 2.60 4.02 4.62
N PRO A 101 3.47 3.23 3.97
CA PRO A 101 2.99 2.05 3.25
C PRO A 101 2.28 1.03 4.14
N GLN A 102 2.72 0.88 5.38
CA GLN A 102 2.05 0.01 6.35
C GLN A 102 0.73 0.61 6.82
N HIS A 103 0.67 1.93 6.97
CA HIS A 103 -0.54 2.63 7.35
C HIS A 103 -1.63 2.50 6.30
N LEU A 104 -1.27 2.44 5.02
CA LEU A 104 -2.25 2.21 3.95
C LEU A 104 -2.97 0.88 4.16
N ARG A 105 -2.22 -0.18 4.46
CA ARG A 105 -2.81 -1.49 4.72
C ARG A 105 -3.75 -1.44 5.92
N ALA A 106 -3.34 -0.78 7.01
CA ALA A 106 -4.17 -0.64 8.20
C ALA A 106 -5.45 0.13 7.91
N ARG A 107 -5.41 1.16 7.06
CA ARG A 107 -6.59 1.91 6.65
C ARG A 107 -7.56 1.05 5.86
N VAL A 108 -7.05 0.20 4.96
CA VAL A 108 -7.87 -0.71 4.17
C VAL A 108 -8.55 -1.72 5.08
N GLU A 109 -7.82 -2.27 6.07
CA GLU A 109 -8.40 -3.17 7.06
C GLU A 109 -9.51 -2.50 7.86
N GLY A 110 -9.31 -1.24 8.27
CA GLY A 110 -10.31 -0.46 8.99
C GLY A 110 -11.58 -0.23 8.18
N ILE A 111 -11.43 0.07 6.89
CA ILE A 111 -12.58 0.24 5.99
C ILE A 111 -13.34 -1.08 5.86
N ALA A 112 -12.62 -2.19 5.73
CA ALA A 112 -13.23 -3.51 5.64
C ALA A 112 -14.04 -3.83 6.90
N GLU A 113 -13.49 -3.50 8.08
CA GLU A 113 -14.19 -3.73 9.36
C GLU A 113 -15.49 -2.95 9.44
N VAL A 114 -15.48 -1.66 9.03
CA VAL A 114 -16.68 -0.83 9.03
C VAL A 114 -17.75 -1.40 8.09
N LEU A 115 -17.33 -1.81 6.88
CA LEU A 115 -18.26 -2.38 5.92
C LEU A 115 -18.89 -3.69 6.41
N VAL A 116 -18.08 -4.56 7.02
CA VAL A 116 -18.56 -5.81 7.59
C VAL A 116 -19.51 -5.52 8.75
N GLN A 117 -19.18 -4.58 9.63
CA GLN A 117 -20.03 -4.20 10.75
C GLN A 117 -21.39 -3.70 10.27
N GLN A 118 -21.42 -2.86 9.25
CA GLN A 118 -22.67 -2.34 8.69
C GLN A 118 -23.51 -3.47 8.09
N ALA A 119 -22.88 -4.40 7.38
CA ALA A 119 -23.59 -5.51 6.78
C ALA A 119 -24.17 -6.45 7.83
N VAL A 120 -23.40 -6.77 8.88
CA VAL A 120 -23.81 -7.73 9.93
C VAL A 120 -24.85 -7.11 10.85
N SER A 121 -24.70 -5.84 11.24
CA SER A 121 -25.63 -5.19 12.16
C SER A 121 -27.03 -5.02 11.55
N GLY A 122 -27.14 -5.04 10.23
CA GLY A 122 -28.43 -5.01 9.54
C GLY A 122 -29.05 -6.37 9.29
N GLN A 123 -28.38 -7.46 9.71
CA GLN A 123 -28.84 -8.82 9.47
C GLN A 123 -29.27 -9.50 10.76
N THR A 124 -30.18 -10.44 10.65
CA THR A 124 -30.53 -11.34 11.76
C THR A 124 -29.98 -12.72 11.44
N LEU A 125 -29.58 -13.43 12.50
CA LEU A 125 -29.11 -14.81 12.35
C LEU A 125 -30.30 -15.71 12.20
N LYS A 126 -30.49 -16.29 11.01
CA LYS A 126 -31.56 -17.26 10.75
C LYS A 126 -31.00 -18.66 10.87
N ILE A 127 -31.69 -19.45 11.61
CA ILE A 127 -31.37 -20.86 11.83
C ILE A 127 -32.26 -21.75 10.96
#